data_6eaf785583aeca35126317e907b093c7
#
_entry.id   6eaf785583aeca35126317e907b093c7
#
_cell.length_a   1.000
_cell.length_b   1.000
_cell.length_c   1.000
_cell.angle_alpha   90.00
_cell.angle_beta   90.00
_cell.angle_gamma   90.00
#
_symmetry.space_group_name_H-M   'P 1'
#
loop_
_entity.id
_entity.type
_entity.pdbx_description
1 polymer ?
#
loop_
_entity_poly.entity_id
_entity_poly.type
_entity_poly.pdbx_seq_one_letter_code
_entity_poly.pdbx_strand_id
1 'polypeptide(L)'
;MKTNILTGGLMMMLAASCNSFLDVVPDNRTLLDSPDAVKEILVSAYPQAHYYHICEVMSDNAQERKVSSTHSRATLNKQMYYWDDGTETSQDNPVYVWTNYYEAIAASNMALEAIEEAGDTDEYSTAKGEALVCRGF
;
A
#
# COMPACT_ATOMS: atom_id res chain seq x y z
N MET A 1 -28.02 -1.08 -57.19
CA MET A 1 -27.82 -2.26 -56.33
C MET A 1 -26.35 -2.56 -56.03
N LYS A 2 -25.37 -2.15 -56.82
CA LYS A 2 -23.93 -2.44 -56.53
C LYS A 2 -23.28 -1.52 -55.48
N THR A 3 -23.77 -0.33 -55.29
CA THR A 3 -23.24 0.65 -54.30
C THR A 3 -23.58 0.30 -52.83
N ASN A 4 -24.73 -0.32 -52.58
CA ASN A 4 -25.15 -0.68 -51.22
C ASN A 4 -24.41 -1.89 -50.64
N ILE A 5 -23.84 -2.73 -51.49
CA ILE A 5 -23.05 -3.90 -51.06
C ILE A 5 -21.64 -3.46 -50.62
N LEU A 6 -21.10 -2.42 -51.29
CA LEU A 6 -19.77 -1.88 -50.94
C LEU A 6 -19.78 -1.13 -49.62
N THR A 7 -20.88 -0.38 -49.36
CA THR A 7 -21.06 0.36 -48.08
C THR A 7 -21.31 -0.57 -46.89
N GLY A 8 -22.05 -1.68 -47.09
CA GLY A 8 -22.29 -2.70 -46.08
C GLY A 8 -21.01 -3.47 -45.68
N GLY A 9 -20.16 -3.81 -46.68
CA GLY A 9 -18.88 -4.49 -46.44
C GLY A 9 -17.86 -3.62 -45.72
N LEU A 10 -17.81 -2.31 -46.00
CA LEU A 10 -16.92 -1.35 -45.32
C LEU A 10 -17.34 -1.11 -43.89
N MET A 11 -18.63 -1.11 -43.56
CA MET A 11 -19.15 -0.92 -42.22
C MET A 11 -18.93 -2.16 -41.33
N MET A 12 -18.90 -3.36 -41.93
CA MET A 12 -18.63 -4.62 -41.20
C MET A 12 -17.15 -4.80 -40.83
N MET A 13 -16.21 -4.21 -41.57
CA MET A 13 -14.78 -4.26 -41.27
C MET A 13 -14.38 -3.34 -40.13
N LEU A 14 -15.16 -2.28 -39.82
CA LEU A 14 -14.90 -1.37 -38.71
C LEU A 14 -15.33 -1.94 -37.33
N ALA A 15 -16.18 -2.98 -37.32
CA ALA A 15 -16.65 -3.59 -36.07
C ALA A 15 -15.69 -4.67 -35.51
N ALA A 16 -14.70 -5.10 -36.27
CA ALA A 16 -13.77 -6.18 -35.87
C ALA A 16 -12.49 -5.68 -35.18
N SER A 17 -12.31 -4.36 -34.99
CA SER A 17 -11.03 -3.76 -34.62
C SER A 17 -10.83 -3.52 -33.10
N CYS A 18 -11.77 -3.88 -32.22
CA CYS A 18 -11.72 -3.40 -30.84
C CYS A 18 -11.49 -4.48 -29.76
N ASN A 19 -11.30 -5.75 -30.09
CA ASN A 19 -11.17 -6.76 -29.04
C ASN A 19 -9.80 -6.79 -28.34
N SER A 20 -8.70 -6.51 -29.04
CA SER A 20 -7.36 -6.58 -28.43
C SER A 20 -6.96 -5.33 -27.62
N PHE A 21 -7.66 -4.22 -27.79
CA PHE A 21 -7.37 -3.00 -27.02
C PHE A 21 -7.90 -3.04 -25.58
N LEU A 22 -8.93 -3.85 -25.34
CA LEU A 22 -9.53 -4.01 -24.00
C LEU A 22 -8.85 -5.11 -23.16
N ASP A 23 -8.03 -5.95 -23.80
CA ASP A 23 -7.28 -7.01 -23.11
C ASP A 23 -5.93 -6.51 -22.56
N VAL A 24 -5.55 -5.27 -22.84
CA VAL A 24 -4.35 -4.66 -22.24
C VAL A 24 -4.72 -4.21 -20.83
N VAL A 25 -4.19 -4.93 -19.84
CA VAL A 25 -4.26 -4.49 -18.45
C VAL A 25 -3.73 -3.07 -18.34
N PRO A 26 -4.46 -2.12 -17.69
CA PRO A 26 -3.99 -0.74 -17.52
C PRO A 26 -2.57 -0.74 -16.95
N ASP A 27 -1.67 -0.01 -17.58
CA ASP A 27 -0.22 -0.04 -17.49
C ASP A 27 0.40 0.25 -16.09
N ASN A 28 -0.40 0.42 -15.05
CA ASN A 28 0.04 0.76 -13.69
C ASN A 28 -0.33 -0.28 -12.61
N ARG A 29 -0.79 -1.46 -13.01
CA ARG A 29 -1.02 -2.56 -12.06
C ARG A 29 0.10 -3.56 -12.20
N THR A 30 0.93 -3.68 -11.18
CA THR A 30 1.83 -4.82 -11.03
C THR A 30 0.96 -6.07 -10.98
N LEU A 31 1.05 -6.92 -12.01
CA LEU A 31 0.40 -8.22 -12.00
C LEU A 31 1.14 -9.10 -10.99
N LEU A 32 0.44 -9.55 -9.98
CA LEU A 32 0.99 -10.44 -8.93
C LEU A 32 0.85 -11.92 -9.40
N ASP A 33 1.32 -12.20 -10.60
CA ASP A 33 1.17 -13.51 -11.28
C ASP A 33 2.36 -14.46 -11.08
N SER A 34 3.34 -14.05 -10.29
CA SER A 34 4.55 -14.84 -10.02
C SER A 34 5.02 -14.69 -8.55
N PRO A 35 5.75 -15.69 -8.02
CA PRO A 35 6.33 -15.61 -6.68
C PRO A 35 7.23 -14.39 -6.48
N ASP A 36 7.92 -13.94 -7.51
CA ASP A 36 8.80 -12.77 -7.42
C ASP A 36 8.00 -11.46 -7.36
N ALA A 37 6.91 -11.34 -8.13
CA ALA A 37 6.02 -10.19 -8.06
C ALA A 37 5.35 -10.09 -6.67
N VAL A 38 4.97 -11.22 -6.07
CA VAL A 38 4.44 -11.27 -4.70
C VAL A 38 5.51 -10.82 -3.67
N LYS A 39 6.76 -11.21 -3.83
CA LYS A 39 7.86 -10.72 -2.96
C LYS A 39 8.10 -9.22 -3.11
N GLU A 40 7.99 -8.68 -4.32
CA GLU A 40 8.15 -7.25 -4.56
C GLU A 40 7.08 -6.42 -3.82
N ILE A 41 5.83 -6.84 -3.81
CA ILE A 41 4.79 -6.11 -3.06
C ILE A 41 4.99 -6.23 -1.55
N LEU A 42 5.53 -7.35 -1.06
CA LEU A 42 5.81 -7.54 0.36
C LEU A 42 6.89 -6.59 0.91
N VAL A 43 7.72 -5.99 0.06
CA VAL A 43 8.61 -4.90 0.50
C VAL A 43 7.82 -3.74 1.11
N SER A 44 6.59 -3.50 0.62
CA SER A 44 5.68 -2.47 1.16
C SER A 44 4.88 -2.94 2.38
N ALA A 45 5.00 -4.20 2.78
CA ALA A 45 4.35 -4.75 3.98
C ALA A 45 5.10 -4.40 5.29
N TYR A 46 6.21 -3.69 5.19
CA TYR A 46 6.98 -3.22 6.35
C TYR A 46 6.72 -1.72 6.57
N PRO A 47 6.01 -1.34 7.65
CA PRO A 47 5.67 0.05 7.89
C PRO A 47 6.93 0.91 8.14
N GLN A 48 6.99 2.07 7.50
CA GLN A 48 8.10 3.03 7.61
C GLN A 48 7.89 4.01 8.77
N ALA A 49 7.17 3.61 9.83
CA ALA A 49 6.76 4.47 10.93
C ALA A 49 6.97 3.81 12.29
N HIS A 50 7.16 4.63 13.33
CA HIS A 50 7.47 4.18 14.68
C HIS A 50 6.45 4.70 15.70
N TYR A 51 5.48 3.87 16.09
CA TYR A 51 4.48 4.23 17.10
C TYR A 51 5.03 4.27 18.53
N TYR A 52 6.04 3.46 18.85
CA TYR A 52 6.56 3.35 20.21
C TYR A 52 7.18 4.65 20.73
N HIS A 53 7.70 5.52 19.86
CA HIS A 53 8.15 6.86 20.29
C HIS A 53 7.00 7.69 20.86
N ILE A 54 5.85 7.68 20.18
CA ILE A 54 4.64 8.37 20.68
C ILE A 54 4.21 7.77 22.02
N CYS A 55 4.14 6.43 22.11
CA CYS A 55 3.76 5.74 23.34
C CYS A 55 4.68 6.07 24.51
N GLU A 56 6.01 6.13 24.30
CA GLU A 56 6.96 6.52 25.32
C GLU A 56 6.80 7.97 25.78
N VAL A 57 6.58 8.88 24.85
CA VAL A 57 6.37 10.30 25.17
C VAL A 57 5.07 10.53 25.94
N MET A 58 4.03 9.71 25.67
CA MET A 58 2.73 9.77 26.36
C MET A 58 2.71 9.00 27.69
N SER A 59 3.81 8.32 28.04
CA SER A 59 3.92 7.52 29.26
C SER A 59 4.57 8.30 30.42
N ASP A 60 4.57 7.69 31.61
CA ASP A 60 5.25 8.20 32.81
C ASP A 60 6.78 8.19 32.70
N ASN A 61 7.33 7.58 31.63
CA ASN A 61 8.77 7.51 31.39
C ASN A 61 9.33 8.83 30.81
N ALA A 62 8.48 9.73 30.34
CA ALA A 62 8.88 11.02 29.79
C ALA A 62 8.70 12.15 30.81
N GLN A 63 9.60 13.13 30.78
CA GLN A 63 9.51 14.33 31.57
C GLN A 63 9.78 15.58 30.74
N GLU A 64 8.94 16.58 30.85
CA GLU A 64 9.15 17.86 30.18
C GLU A 64 10.39 18.56 30.76
N ARG A 65 11.28 18.99 29.87
CA ARG A 65 12.40 19.86 30.22
C ARG A 65 11.99 21.33 30.04
N LYS A 66 12.16 22.15 31.07
CA LYS A 66 11.89 23.60 31.03
C LYS A 66 12.95 24.40 30.24
N VAL A 67 13.39 23.87 29.10
CA VAL A 67 14.35 24.52 28.20
C VAL A 67 13.81 24.48 26.79
N SER A 68 14.02 25.58 26.07
CA SER A 68 13.65 25.61 24.64
C SER A 68 14.41 24.53 23.87
N SER A 69 13.70 23.76 23.07
CA SER A 69 14.28 22.76 22.17
C SER A 69 14.15 23.24 20.74
N THR A 70 15.25 23.14 19.99
CA THR A 70 15.29 23.38 18.54
C THR A 70 15.16 22.08 17.74
N HIS A 71 14.88 20.95 18.43
CA HIS A 71 14.72 19.66 17.78
C HIS A 71 13.50 19.68 16.85
N SER A 72 13.62 19.06 15.66
CA SER A 72 12.58 19.05 14.64
C SER A 72 11.24 18.45 15.10
N ARG A 73 11.26 17.58 16.09
CA ARG A 73 10.06 16.93 16.66
C ARG A 73 9.58 17.57 17.99
N ALA A 74 10.11 18.74 18.35
CA ALA A 74 9.77 19.35 19.64
C ALA A 74 8.28 19.65 19.80
N THR A 75 7.63 20.11 18.72
CA THR A 75 6.19 20.41 18.70
C THR A 75 5.38 19.13 18.85
N LEU A 76 5.66 18.09 18.07
CA LEU A 76 4.99 16.80 18.16
C LEU A 76 5.14 16.18 19.55
N ASN A 77 6.37 16.14 20.09
CA ASN A 77 6.62 15.57 21.40
C ASN A 77 5.85 16.32 22.50
N LYS A 78 5.77 17.65 22.41
CA LYS A 78 4.99 18.45 23.36
C LYS A 78 3.50 18.15 23.26
N GLN A 79 2.95 18.06 22.06
CA GLN A 79 1.54 17.71 21.84
C GLN A 79 1.24 16.32 22.41
N MET A 80 2.07 15.32 22.12
CA MET A 80 1.89 13.95 22.61
C MET A 80 2.03 13.88 24.14
N TYR A 81 2.99 14.59 24.72
CA TYR A 81 3.19 14.63 26.18
C TYR A 81 1.97 15.16 26.94
N TYR A 82 1.30 16.19 26.39
CA TYR A 82 0.07 16.75 26.96
C TYR A 82 -1.22 16.10 26.48
N TRP A 83 -1.15 15.02 25.70
CA TRP A 83 -2.30 14.33 25.12
C TRP A 83 -3.16 15.23 24.24
N ASP A 84 -2.53 16.23 23.61
CA ASP A 84 -3.16 17.13 22.66
C ASP A 84 -3.29 16.49 21.28
N ASP A 85 -4.14 17.05 20.42
CA ASP A 85 -4.25 16.65 19.03
C ASP A 85 -2.91 16.85 18.30
N GLY A 86 -2.40 15.79 17.69
CA GLY A 86 -1.16 15.81 16.91
C GLY A 86 -1.34 16.49 15.58
N THR A 87 -1.36 17.82 15.57
CA THR A 87 -1.51 18.65 14.35
C THR A 87 -0.21 18.81 13.56
N GLU A 88 0.91 18.40 14.14
CA GLU A 88 2.22 18.42 13.50
C GLU A 88 2.24 17.43 12.32
N THR A 89 2.72 17.86 11.14
CA THR A 89 2.78 17.05 9.91
C THR A 89 4.11 16.34 9.72
N SER A 90 4.99 16.37 10.73
CA SER A 90 6.27 15.68 10.68
C SER A 90 6.13 14.16 10.64
N GLN A 91 7.18 13.50 10.23
CA GLN A 91 7.30 12.05 10.24
C GLN A 91 7.04 11.48 11.65
N ASP A 92 6.38 10.34 11.72
CA ASP A 92 5.96 9.65 12.94
C ASP A 92 4.89 10.40 13.79
N ASN A 93 4.17 11.37 13.22
CA ASN A 93 2.94 11.84 13.85
C ASN A 93 1.85 10.73 13.81
N PRO A 94 0.77 10.83 14.62
CA PRO A 94 -0.24 9.78 14.67
C PRO A 94 -0.87 9.43 13.32
N VAL A 95 -1.11 10.41 12.45
CA VAL A 95 -1.68 10.18 11.11
C VAL A 95 -0.69 9.46 10.22
N TYR A 96 0.59 9.86 10.26
CA TYR A 96 1.65 9.20 9.50
C TYR A 96 1.83 7.73 9.92
N VAL A 97 1.85 7.47 11.23
CA VAL A 97 1.92 6.10 11.78
C VAL A 97 0.73 5.27 11.30
N TRP A 98 -0.48 5.79 11.46
CA TRP A 98 -1.71 5.12 11.03
C TRP A 98 -1.68 4.78 9.53
N THR A 99 -1.35 5.75 8.68
CA THR A 99 -1.29 5.57 7.23
C THR A 99 -0.30 4.47 6.85
N ASN A 100 0.93 4.51 7.37
CA ASN A 100 1.97 3.53 7.05
C ASN A 100 1.61 2.10 7.49
N TYR A 101 0.96 1.93 8.64
CA TYR A 101 0.51 0.61 9.08
C TYR A 101 -0.62 0.06 8.21
N TYR A 102 -1.59 0.90 7.82
CA TYR A 102 -2.65 0.45 6.91
C TYR A 102 -2.16 0.18 5.49
N GLU A 103 -1.17 0.91 4.99
CA GLU A 103 -0.49 0.59 3.73
C GLU A 103 0.21 -0.77 3.80
N ALA A 104 0.91 -1.08 4.90
CA ALA A 104 1.55 -2.37 5.11
C ALA A 104 0.53 -3.53 5.19
N ILE A 105 -0.59 -3.33 5.88
CA ILE A 105 -1.70 -4.30 5.93
C ILE A 105 -2.30 -4.52 4.53
N ALA A 106 -2.50 -3.45 3.76
CA ALA A 106 -3.02 -3.55 2.41
C ALA A 106 -2.09 -4.35 1.49
N ALA A 107 -0.77 -4.07 1.53
CA ALA A 107 0.23 -4.83 0.78
C ALA A 107 0.23 -6.32 1.18
N SER A 108 0.16 -6.62 2.47
CA SER A 108 0.08 -8.00 2.97
C SER A 108 -1.18 -8.72 2.50
N ASN A 109 -2.34 -8.04 2.48
CA ASN A 109 -3.58 -8.61 2.00
C ASN A 109 -3.55 -8.88 0.50
N MET A 110 -3.00 -7.94 -0.30
CA MET A 110 -2.84 -8.12 -1.75
C MET A 110 -1.93 -9.31 -2.07
N ALA A 111 -0.84 -9.48 -1.31
CA ALA A 111 0.05 -10.62 -1.46
C ALA A 111 -0.67 -11.95 -1.16
N LEU A 112 -1.45 -12.01 -0.08
CA LEU A 112 -2.20 -13.21 0.31
C LEU A 112 -3.30 -13.56 -0.69
N GLU A 113 -4.00 -12.57 -1.24
CA GLU A 113 -5.01 -12.75 -2.28
C GLU A 113 -4.38 -13.33 -3.56
N ALA A 114 -3.25 -12.77 -4.00
CA ALA A 114 -2.52 -13.27 -5.17
C ALA A 114 -2.03 -14.71 -4.99
N ILE A 115 -1.56 -15.08 -3.79
CA ILE A 115 -1.14 -16.44 -3.47
C ILE A 115 -2.33 -17.41 -3.52
N GLU A 116 -3.50 -17.00 -3.01
CA GLU A 116 -4.71 -17.80 -3.07
C GLU A 116 -5.19 -18.01 -4.52
N GLU A 117 -5.19 -16.95 -5.32
CA GLU A 117 -5.53 -17.02 -6.76
C GLU A 117 -4.56 -17.91 -7.55
N ALA A 118 -3.28 -17.95 -7.18
CA ALA A 118 -2.28 -18.84 -7.77
C ALA A 118 -2.41 -20.31 -7.30
N GLY A 119 -3.36 -20.63 -6.42
CA GLY A 119 -3.64 -21.98 -5.92
C GLY A 119 -2.79 -22.40 -4.71
N ASP A 120 -2.15 -21.45 -4.02
CA ASP A 120 -1.42 -21.65 -2.74
C ASP A 120 -0.37 -22.77 -2.82
N THR A 121 0.43 -22.76 -3.88
CA THR A 121 1.45 -23.79 -4.11
C THR A 121 2.67 -23.63 -3.20
N ASP A 122 3.47 -24.70 -3.06
CA ASP A 122 4.64 -24.71 -2.16
C ASP A 122 5.68 -23.62 -2.47
N GLU A 123 5.74 -23.14 -3.71
CA GLU A 123 6.67 -22.06 -4.11
C GLU A 123 6.35 -20.72 -3.48
N TYR A 124 5.10 -20.49 -3.04
CA TYR A 124 4.67 -19.29 -2.30
C TYR A 124 4.78 -19.41 -0.79
N SER A 125 5.14 -20.57 -0.24
CA SER A 125 5.09 -20.85 1.20
C SER A 125 5.85 -19.83 2.05
N THR A 126 7.04 -19.40 1.60
CA THR A 126 7.85 -18.38 2.28
C THR A 126 7.17 -17.00 2.25
N ALA A 127 6.71 -16.56 1.08
CA ALA A 127 6.02 -15.29 0.91
C ALA A 127 4.70 -15.26 1.70
N LYS A 128 3.97 -16.38 1.75
CA LYS A 128 2.76 -16.52 2.56
C LYS A 128 3.05 -16.35 4.06
N GLY A 129 4.10 -16.99 4.55
CA GLY A 129 4.54 -16.84 5.94
C GLY A 129 4.90 -15.40 6.28
N GLU A 130 5.66 -14.74 5.41
CA GLU A 130 6.02 -13.33 5.54
C GLU A 130 4.79 -12.42 5.57
N ALA A 131 3.88 -12.57 4.60
CA ALA A 131 2.64 -11.79 4.52
C ALA A 131 1.76 -11.94 5.78
N LEU A 132 1.63 -13.17 6.31
CA LEU A 132 0.87 -13.44 7.53
C LEU A 132 1.49 -12.78 8.76
N VAL A 133 2.82 -12.80 8.88
CA VAL A 133 3.54 -12.13 9.98
C VAL A 133 3.37 -10.63 9.87
N CYS A 134 3.61 -10.03 8.70
CA CYS A 134 3.47 -8.59 8.50
C CYS A 134 2.04 -8.10 8.75
N ARG A 135 1.02 -8.89 8.36
CA ARG A 135 -0.39 -8.55 8.62
C ARG A 135 -0.77 -8.67 10.10
N GLY A 136 -0.15 -9.58 10.84
CA GLY A 136 -0.46 -9.84 12.25
C GLY A 136 0.29 -8.96 13.23
N PHE A 137 1.36 -8.31 12.79
CA PHE A 137 2.16 -7.40 13.61
C PHE A 137 1.51 -6.02 13.71
#